data_0a5d3184ad5a90da933110464fede45f
#
_entry.id   0a5d3184ad5a90da933110464fede45f
#
_cell.length_a   1.000
_cell.length_b   1.000
_cell.length_c   1.000
_cell.angle_alpha   90.00
_cell.angle_beta   90.00
_cell.angle_gamma   90.00
#
_symmetry.space_group_name_H-M   'P 1'
#
loop_
_entity.id
_entity.type
_entity.pdbx_description
1 polymer ?
#
loop_
_entity_poly.entity_id
_entity_poly.type
_entity_poly.pdbx_seq_one_letter_code
_entity_poly.pdbx_strand_id
1 'polypeptide(L)'
;FVKMFMDGVIDSRTAFMLNDYPDQAGHRSEPLFAPQEFNEIASRVDAMGLQMAVHAIGDGAVRTTINGYEAAQIANGKRDSRHRIEHIELIDRHDIVRLGALGIVASLQPTHPPGAMDFDLEPSLSVIGKGRWADAFLWKTLADHGTPIAYSSDWPVTDVSIMRGLQASLTRTPYDATCGDECLSRYESLHAYTAGGAWAAHREAVTGHLKPGLAADLVLIDGNIETTPTGQLGQVPIALTIAGGRITYDPKGQD
;
A
#
# COMPACT_ATOMS: atom_id res chain seq x y z
N PHE A 1 -14.65 8.65 1.80
CA PHE A 1 -14.46 7.38 1.08
C PHE A 1 -15.22 6.22 1.73
N VAL A 2 -15.39 5.13 0.99
CA VAL A 2 -16.00 3.88 1.48
C VAL A 2 -14.87 2.86 1.65
N LYS A 3 -14.70 2.29 2.86
CA LYS A 3 -13.76 1.19 3.12
C LYS A 3 -14.50 -0.13 3.04
N MET A 4 -13.90 -1.08 2.29
CA MET A 4 -14.40 -2.45 2.16
C MET A 4 -13.26 -3.46 2.29
N PHE A 5 -13.61 -4.72 2.47
CA PHE A 5 -12.69 -5.86 2.46
C PHE A 5 -13.13 -6.81 1.37
N MET A 6 -12.20 -7.26 0.53
CA MET A 6 -12.48 -8.26 -0.51
C MET A 6 -12.11 -9.66 -0.04
N ASP A 7 -11.12 -9.78 0.83
CA ASP A 7 -10.65 -11.05 1.39
C ASP A 7 -10.09 -10.88 2.81
N GLY A 8 -9.41 -11.91 3.31
CA GLY A 8 -8.68 -11.92 4.57
C GLY A 8 -7.17 -11.78 4.36
N VAL A 9 -6.37 -12.65 5.03
CA VAL A 9 -4.90 -12.57 5.06
C VAL A 9 -4.25 -13.90 4.67
N ILE A 10 -2.97 -13.86 4.27
CA ILE A 10 -2.21 -15.02 3.77
C ILE A 10 -2.09 -16.09 4.86
N ASP A 11 -1.62 -15.73 6.05
CA ASP A 11 -1.23 -16.70 7.09
C ASP A 11 -2.37 -17.60 7.54
N SER A 12 -3.59 -17.07 7.57
CA SER A 12 -4.80 -17.84 7.89
C SER A 12 -5.45 -18.53 6.67
N ARG A 13 -4.86 -18.40 5.47
CA ARG A 13 -5.40 -18.88 4.19
C ARG A 13 -6.80 -18.34 3.89
N THR A 14 -7.06 -17.12 4.30
CA THR A 14 -8.31 -16.40 4.01
C THR A 14 -8.14 -15.35 2.93
N ALA A 15 -6.92 -15.08 2.47
CA ALA A 15 -6.67 -14.31 1.27
C ALA A 15 -7.19 -15.07 0.04
N PHE A 16 -8.02 -14.42 -0.79
CA PHE A 16 -8.62 -15.06 -1.97
C PHE A 16 -7.63 -15.10 -3.13
N MET A 17 -7.30 -16.32 -3.56
CA MET A 17 -6.31 -16.60 -4.59
C MET A 17 -6.95 -16.98 -5.93
N LEU A 18 -6.24 -16.76 -7.03
CA LEU A 18 -6.61 -17.26 -8.37
C LEU A 18 -6.45 -18.78 -8.48
N ASN A 19 -5.45 -19.33 -7.78
CA ASN A 19 -5.16 -20.75 -7.74
C ASN A 19 -5.14 -21.26 -6.30
N ASP A 20 -5.31 -22.56 -6.11
CA ASP A 20 -5.32 -23.19 -4.78
C ASP A 20 -4.05 -22.87 -3.98
N TYR A 21 -4.17 -22.86 -2.67
CA TYR A 21 -3.02 -22.85 -1.77
C TYR A 21 -2.20 -24.12 -1.98
N PRO A 22 -0.85 -24.05 -2.02
CA PRO A 22 -0.02 -25.20 -2.37
C PRO A 22 -0.18 -26.42 -1.46
N ASP A 23 -0.51 -26.17 -0.20
CA ASP A 23 -0.70 -27.20 0.83
C ASP A 23 -2.17 -27.63 1.02
N GLN A 24 -3.11 -27.04 0.27
CA GLN A 24 -4.54 -27.30 0.40
C GLN A 24 -5.24 -27.37 -0.97
N ALA A 25 -5.14 -28.50 -1.65
CA ALA A 25 -5.81 -28.70 -2.93
C ALA A 25 -7.33 -28.47 -2.83
N GLY A 26 -7.90 -27.73 -3.78
CA GLY A 26 -9.30 -27.32 -3.80
C GLY A 26 -9.62 -26.12 -2.91
N HIS A 27 -8.62 -25.54 -2.21
CA HIS A 27 -8.82 -24.38 -1.36
C HIS A 27 -8.03 -23.17 -1.87
N ARG A 28 -8.72 -22.12 -2.23
CA ARG A 28 -8.14 -20.81 -2.63
C ARG A 28 -8.81 -19.64 -1.90
N SER A 29 -9.60 -19.94 -0.86
CA SER A 29 -10.52 -19.03 -0.20
C SER A 29 -11.65 -18.54 -1.14
N GLU A 30 -12.49 -17.67 -0.64
CA GLU A 30 -13.59 -17.04 -1.39
C GLU A 30 -13.54 -15.54 -1.17
N PRO A 31 -13.93 -14.73 -2.17
CA PRO A 31 -14.06 -13.29 -1.98
C PRO A 31 -15.26 -13.01 -1.06
N LEU A 32 -15.20 -11.93 -0.27
CA LEU A 32 -16.31 -11.51 0.61
C LEU A 32 -17.54 -11.00 -0.17
N PHE A 33 -17.38 -10.67 -1.43
CA PHE A 33 -18.46 -10.28 -2.34
C PHE A 33 -18.35 -11.08 -3.63
N ALA A 34 -19.47 -11.56 -4.14
CA ALA A 34 -19.50 -12.11 -5.49
C ALA A 34 -19.05 -11.05 -6.51
N PRO A 35 -18.31 -11.42 -7.59
CA PRO A 35 -17.78 -10.43 -8.53
C PRO A 35 -18.84 -9.48 -9.11
N GLN A 36 -20.01 -9.98 -9.46
CA GLN A 36 -21.11 -9.17 -9.99
C GLN A 36 -21.67 -8.19 -8.95
N GLU A 37 -21.83 -8.66 -7.70
CA GLU A 37 -22.27 -7.83 -6.58
C GLU A 37 -21.27 -6.69 -6.32
N PHE A 38 -19.98 -7.00 -6.30
CA PHE A 38 -18.95 -6.00 -6.10
C PHE A 38 -18.91 -4.97 -7.24
N ASN A 39 -19.08 -5.40 -8.50
CA ASN A 39 -19.18 -4.49 -9.66
C ASN A 39 -20.34 -3.50 -9.50
N GLU A 40 -21.50 -3.97 -9.03
CA GLU A 40 -22.66 -3.11 -8.78
C GLU A 40 -22.40 -2.12 -7.64
N ILE A 41 -21.81 -2.60 -6.53
CA ILE A 41 -21.45 -1.74 -5.40
C ILE A 41 -20.44 -0.67 -5.84
N ALA A 42 -19.38 -1.06 -6.55
CA ALA A 42 -18.35 -0.15 -7.02
C ALA A 42 -18.94 0.93 -7.96
N SER A 43 -19.78 0.50 -8.91
CA SER A 43 -20.46 1.43 -9.83
C SER A 43 -21.37 2.41 -9.10
N ARG A 44 -22.12 1.97 -8.09
CA ARG A 44 -22.98 2.83 -7.28
C ARG A 44 -22.22 3.81 -6.43
N VAL A 45 -21.15 3.36 -5.74
CA VAL A 45 -20.30 4.22 -4.90
C VAL A 45 -19.60 5.27 -5.76
N ASP A 46 -19.08 4.87 -6.93
CA ASP A 46 -18.44 5.79 -7.86
C ASP A 46 -19.42 6.81 -8.43
N ALA A 47 -20.66 6.41 -8.80
CA ALA A 47 -21.71 7.32 -9.24
C ALA A 47 -22.10 8.38 -8.20
N MET A 48 -21.90 8.09 -6.91
CA MET A 48 -22.09 9.04 -5.80
C MET A 48 -20.91 10.02 -5.64
N GLY A 49 -19.89 9.94 -6.50
CA GLY A 49 -18.69 10.75 -6.38
C GLY A 49 -17.75 10.35 -5.25
N LEU A 50 -17.95 9.19 -4.62
CA LEU A 50 -17.15 8.72 -3.50
C LEU A 50 -15.95 7.91 -3.98
N GLN A 51 -14.81 8.05 -3.27
CA GLN A 51 -13.65 7.19 -3.39
C GLN A 51 -13.89 5.87 -2.65
N MET A 52 -13.37 4.78 -3.17
CA MET A 52 -13.32 3.49 -2.46
C MET A 52 -11.89 3.15 -2.03
N ALA A 53 -11.79 2.47 -0.89
CA ALA A 53 -10.56 1.88 -0.36
C ALA A 53 -10.86 0.42 -0.01
N VAL A 54 -10.30 -0.51 -0.76
CA VAL A 54 -10.61 -1.94 -0.62
C VAL A 54 -9.37 -2.71 -0.20
N HIS A 55 -9.46 -3.39 0.94
CA HIS A 55 -8.48 -4.39 1.35
C HIS A 55 -8.54 -5.57 0.38
N ALA A 56 -7.43 -5.87 -0.27
CA ALA A 56 -7.27 -7.01 -1.15
C ALA A 56 -5.82 -7.50 -1.12
N ILE A 57 -5.62 -8.67 -0.54
CA ILE A 57 -4.31 -9.27 -0.29
C ILE A 57 -3.98 -10.33 -1.33
N GLY A 58 -4.87 -11.28 -1.57
CA GLY A 58 -4.69 -12.33 -2.57
C GLY A 58 -4.84 -11.81 -4.01
N ASP A 59 -4.16 -12.44 -4.95
CA ASP A 59 -4.20 -12.11 -6.37
C ASP A 59 -5.62 -12.21 -6.98
N GLY A 60 -6.46 -13.10 -6.47
CA GLY A 60 -7.88 -13.20 -6.83
C GLY A 60 -8.70 -12.01 -6.30
N ALA A 61 -8.43 -11.57 -5.08
CA ALA A 61 -9.09 -10.41 -4.49
C ALA A 61 -8.67 -9.10 -5.19
N VAL A 62 -7.38 -8.95 -5.49
CA VAL A 62 -6.86 -7.82 -6.26
C VAL A 62 -7.53 -7.74 -7.64
N ARG A 63 -7.58 -8.86 -8.39
CA ARG A 63 -8.25 -8.94 -9.69
C ARG A 63 -9.74 -8.58 -9.60
N THR A 64 -10.45 -9.13 -8.60
CA THR A 64 -11.87 -8.83 -8.41
C THR A 64 -12.10 -7.34 -8.13
N THR A 65 -11.23 -6.72 -7.33
CA THR A 65 -11.31 -5.30 -7.01
C THR A 65 -11.02 -4.44 -8.25
N ILE A 66 -10.00 -4.77 -9.04
CA ILE A 66 -9.70 -4.08 -10.31
C ILE A 66 -10.89 -4.17 -11.26
N ASN A 67 -11.50 -5.35 -11.42
CA ASN A 67 -12.67 -5.55 -12.27
C ASN A 67 -13.85 -4.67 -11.83
N GLY A 68 -14.09 -4.53 -10.54
CA GLY A 68 -15.13 -3.66 -10.01
C GLY A 68 -14.89 -2.18 -10.32
N TYR A 69 -13.65 -1.71 -10.19
CA TYR A 69 -13.31 -0.32 -10.54
C TYR A 69 -13.37 -0.07 -12.03
N GLU A 70 -12.98 -1.05 -12.86
CA GLU A 70 -13.16 -0.96 -14.31
C GLU A 70 -14.63 -0.92 -14.71
N ALA A 71 -15.48 -1.76 -14.09
CA ALA A 71 -16.93 -1.76 -14.30
C ALA A 71 -17.54 -0.41 -13.91
N ALA A 72 -17.08 0.21 -12.82
CA ALA A 72 -17.51 1.55 -12.42
C ALA A 72 -17.15 2.62 -13.47
N GLN A 73 -15.93 2.60 -14.02
CA GLN A 73 -15.52 3.51 -15.09
C GLN A 73 -16.32 3.28 -16.39
N ILE A 74 -16.66 2.03 -16.71
CA ILE A 74 -17.49 1.71 -17.88
C ILE A 74 -18.92 2.25 -17.69
N ALA A 75 -19.49 2.08 -16.50
CA ALA A 75 -20.86 2.50 -16.21
C ALA A 75 -21.02 4.02 -16.08
N ASN A 76 -20.08 4.71 -15.47
CA ASN A 76 -20.19 6.12 -15.08
C ASN A 76 -19.34 7.08 -15.92
N GLY A 77 -18.45 6.56 -16.77
CA GLY A 77 -17.41 7.33 -17.43
C GLY A 77 -16.16 7.53 -16.54
N LYS A 78 -15.05 7.90 -17.17
CA LYS A 78 -13.77 8.14 -16.47
C LYS A 78 -13.84 9.45 -15.68
N ARG A 79 -13.50 9.39 -14.39
CA ARG A 79 -13.30 10.54 -13.51
C ARG A 79 -12.03 10.37 -12.67
N ASP A 80 -11.57 11.41 -12.02
CA ASP A 80 -10.45 11.35 -11.06
C ASP A 80 -10.94 10.77 -9.71
N SER A 81 -11.23 9.46 -9.71
CA SER A 81 -11.77 8.75 -8.54
C SER A 81 -10.70 8.43 -7.52
N ARG A 82 -9.49 8.13 -8.00
CA ARG A 82 -8.35 7.65 -7.17
C ARG A 82 -8.77 6.52 -6.23
N HIS A 83 -9.58 5.59 -6.72
CA HIS A 83 -9.92 4.40 -5.93
C HIS A 83 -8.65 3.67 -5.52
N ARG A 84 -8.62 3.12 -4.29
CA ARG A 84 -7.43 2.49 -3.74
C ARG A 84 -7.63 0.99 -3.55
N ILE A 85 -6.54 0.26 -3.72
CA ILE A 85 -6.41 -1.11 -3.23
C ILE A 85 -5.37 -1.07 -2.11
N GLU A 86 -5.76 -1.52 -0.93
CA GLU A 86 -4.89 -1.62 0.24
C GLU A 86 -4.16 -2.97 0.19
N HIS A 87 -2.90 -2.97 0.55
CA HIS A 87 -1.97 -4.11 0.70
C HIS A 87 -1.38 -4.60 -0.62
N ILE A 88 -2.13 -5.24 -1.50
CA ILE A 88 -1.64 -5.85 -2.75
C ILE A 88 -0.41 -6.72 -2.44
N GLU A 89 -0.60 -7.74 -1.58
CA GLU A 89 0.53 -8.59 -1.18
C GLU A 89 0.87 -9.62 -2.26
N LEU A 90 -0.14 -10.09 -2.99
CA LEU A 90 0.02 -10.90 -4.20
C LEU A 90 -0.73 -10.26 -5.36
N ILE A 91 -0.12 -10.28 -6.54
CA ILE A 91 -0.75 -9.77 -7.76
C ILE A 91 -0.37 -10.61 -8.98
N ASP A 92 -1.34 -10.95 -9.80
CA ASP A 92 -1.07 -11.53 -11.12
C ASP A 92 -0.46 -10.48 -12.05
N ARG A 93 0.61 -10.86 -12.77
CA ARG A 93 1.38 -9.94 -13.63
C ARG A 93 0.53 -9.27 -14.73
N HIS A 94 -0.56 -9.91 -15.18
CA HIS A 94 -1.47 -9.32 -16.15
C HIS A 94 -2.29 -8.15 -15.56
N ASP A 95 -2.41 -8.07 -14.24
CA ASP A 95 -3.16 -7.01 -13.56
C ASP A 95 -2.29 -5.76 -13.26
N ILE A 96 -0.96 -5.89 -13.29
CA ILE A 96 -0.03 -4.80 -12.96
C ILE A 96 -0.30 -3.54 -13.82
N VAL A 97 -0.35 -3.70 -15.12
CA VAL A 97 -0.56 -2.57 -16.05
C VAL A 97 -1.96 -1.94 -15.92
N ARG A 98 -2.93 -2.70 -15.40
CA ARG A 98 -4.32 -2.23 -15.26
C ARG A 98 -4.47 -1.19 -14.15
N LEU A 99 -3.69 -1.30 -13.06
CA LEU A 99 -3.76 -0.34 -11.96
C LEU A 99 -3.45 1.08 -12.46
N GLY A 100 -2.31 1.25 -13.11
CA GLY A 100 -1.90 2.56 -13.68
C GLY A 100 -2.88 3.06 -14.74
N ALA A 101 -3.33 2.19 -15.67
CA ALA A 101 -4.26 2.54 -16.73
C ALA A 101 -5.64 3.02 -16.20
N LEU A 102 -6.12 2.43 -15.12
CA LEU A 102 -7.38 2.78 -14.46
C LEU A 102 -7.24 3.91 -13.43
N GLY A 103 -6.02 4.37 -13.13
CA GLY A 103 -5.76 5.38 -12.10
C GLY A 103 -6.01 4.88 -10.67
N ILE A 104 -5.87 3.57 -10.46
CA ILE A 104 -6.02 2.94 -9.13
C ILE A 104 -4.76 3.21 -8.32
N VAL A 105 -4.94 3.63 -7.07
CA VAL A 105 -3.83 3.86 -6.13
C VAL A 105 -3.47 2.56 -5.42
N ALA A 106 -2.21 2.19 -5.42
CA ALA A 106 -1.68 1.16 -4.56
C ALA A 106 -1.33 1.77 -3.19
N SER A 107 -2.10 1.40 -2.17
CA SER A 107 -1.93 1.86 -0.79
C SER A 107 -1.23 0.76 0.01
N LEU A 108 0.06 0.94 0.25
CA LEU A 108 0.97 -0.14 0.64
C LEU A 108 1.59 0.11 2.01
N GLN A 109 2.01 -0.97 2.69
CA GLN A 109 2.57 -0.95 4.04
C GLN A 109 3.99 -1.52 4.04
N PRO A 110 5.04 -0.68 4.01
CA PRO A 110 6.42 -1.15 3.86
C PRO A 110 6.92 -2.13 4.92
N THR A 111 6.29 -2.19 6.08
CA THR A 111 6.62 -3.11 7.16
C THR A 111 5.92 -4.47 7.06
N HIS A 112 4.94 -4.65 6.14
CA HIS A 112 4.18 -5.89 5.99
C HIS A 112 4.93 -7.03 5.27
N PRO A 113 5.80 -6.79 4.26
CA PRO A 113 6.50 -7.89 3.61
C PRO A 113 7.24 -8.75 4.63
N PRO A 114 7.05 -10.09 4.59
CA PRO A 114 7.74 -11.00 5.49
C PRO A 114 9.26 -10.78 5.46
N GLY A 115 9.88 -10.70 6.62
CA GLY A 115 11.31 -10.43 6.79
C GLY A 115 11.73 -8.97 6.62
N ALA A 116 10.81 -8.03 6.30
CA ALA A 116 11.16 -6.62 6.17
C ALA A 116 11.43 -5.96 7.54
N MET A 117 10.51 -6.11 8.50
CA MET A 117 10.62 -5.51 9.85
C MET A 117 9.81 -6.26 10.91
N ASP A 118 8.48 -6.20 10.81
CA ASP A 118 7.57 -6.57 11.89
C ASP A 118 7.00 -7.98 11.72
N PHE A 119 7.11 -8.56 10.53
CA PHE A 119 6.68 -9.92 10.24
C PHE A 119 7.86 -10.84 9.93
N ASP A 120 7.84 -12.04 10.51
CA ASP A 120 8.79 -13.09 10.19
C ASP A 120 8.56 -13.61 8.76
N LEU A 121 9.57 -14.27 8.18
CA LEU A 121 9.45 -14.92 6.87
C LEU A 121 8.36 -15.99 6.86
N GLU A 122 8.26 -16.73 7.94
CA GLU A 122 7.28 -17.79 8.12
C GLU A 122 6.17 -17.38 9.09
N PRO A 123 4.92 -17.83 8.90
CA PRO A 123 4.51 -18.88 7.94
C PRO A 123 4.19 -18.36 6.53
N SER A 124 4.18 -17.05 6.28
CA SER A 124 3.65 -16.44 5.05
C SER A 124 4.27 -17.03 3.79
N LEU A 125 5.61 -17.18 3.73
CA LEU A 125 6.28 -17.71 2.54
C LEU A 125 5.94 -19.17 2.26
N SER A 126 5.82 -20.00 3.29
CA SER A 126 5.38 -21.39 3.14
C SER A 126 3.93 -21.47 2.67
N VAL A 127 3.06 -20.61 3.19
CA VAL A 127 1.64 -20.58 2.85
C VAL A 127 1.39 -20.20 1.40
N ILE A 128 2.07 -19.15 0.88
CA ILE A 128 1.93 -18.80 -0.54
C ILE A 128 2.65 -19.78 -1.46
N GLY A 129 3.70 -20.44 -0.97
CA GLY A 129 4.53 -21.38 -1.69
C GLY A 129 5.50 -20.72 -2.67
N LYS A 130 6.62 -21.39 -2.88
CA LYS A 130 7.76 -20.87 -3.66
C LYS A 130 7.39 -20.38 -5.07
N GLY A 131 6.40 -21.00 -5.71
CA GLY A 131 5.96 -20.61 -7.05
C GLY A 131 5.32 -19.22 -7.15
N ARG A 132 4.96 -18.61 -6.01
CA ARG A 132 4.34 -17.26 -5.94
C ARG A 132 5.27 -16.19 -5.35
N TRP A 133 6.45 -16.53 -4.85
CA TRP A 133 7.35 -15.56 -4.22
C TRP A 133 7.71 -14.42 -5.16
N ALA A 134 7.89 -14.71 -6.46
CA ALA A 134 8.23 -13.73 -7.48
C ALA A 134 7.05 -12.80 -7.85
N ASP A 135 5.84 -13.07 -7.35
CA ASP A 135 4.63 -12.27 -7.59
C ASP A 135 4.12 -11.60 -6.29
N ALA A 136 4.93 -11.67 -5.21
CA ALA A 136 4.60 -11.11 -3.92
C ALA A 136 5.22 -9.72 -3.72
N PHE A 137 4.41 -8.77 -3.25
CA PHE A 137 4.81 -7.41 -2.89
C PHE A 137 5.59 -6.69 -4.02
N LEU A 138 5.07 -6.70 -5.23
CA LEU A 138 5.69 -6.15 -6.46
C LEU A 138 5.60 -4.62 -6.54
N TRP A 139 6.05 -3.91 -5.54
CA TRP A 139 5.78 -2.48 -5.38
C TRP A 139 6.61 -1.60 -6.30
N LYS A 140 7.90 -1.94 -6.50
CA LYS A 140 8.73 -1.26 -7.49
C LYS A 140 8.20 -1.52 -8.90
N THR A 141 7.84 -2.76 -9.17
CA THR A 141 7.22 -3.14 -10.44
C THR A 141 5.92 -2.37 -10.69
N LEU A 142 5.04 -2.21 -9.67
CA LEU A 142 3.83 -1.38 -9.77
C LEU A 142 4.16 0.08 -10.09
N ALA A 143 5.12 0.68 -9.38
CA ALA A 143 5.54 2.06 -9.61
C ALA A 143 6.10 2.26 -11.02
N ASP A 144 6.94 1.32 -11.49
CA ASP A 144 7.55 1.35 -12.83
C ASP A 144 6.52 1.24 -13.96
N HIS A 145 5.35 0.66 -13.69
CA HIS A 145 4.21 0.60 -14.61
C HIS A 145 3.20 1.75 -14.42
N GLY A 146 3.60 2.81 -13.70
CA GLY A 146 2.83 4.04 -13.56
C GLY A 146 1.67 3.97 -12.55
N THR A 147 1.65 2.97 -11.68
CA THR A 147 0.67 2.91 -10.58
C THR A 147 1.02 3.97 -9.54
N PRO A 148 0.10 4.87 -9.16
CA PRO A 148 0.32 5.80 -8.05
C PRO A 148 0.47 5.04 -6.73
N ILE A 149 1.53 5.37 -5.98
CA ILE A 149 1.85 4.72 -4.70
C ILE A 149 1.57 5.67 -3.53
N ALA A 150 0.91 5.16 -2.51
CA ALA A 150 0.79 5.79 -1.20
C ALA A 150 1.22 4.80 -0.11
N TYR A 151 1.95 5.27 0.91
CA TYR A 151 2.41 4.44 2.02
C TYR A 151 1.67 4.76 3.31
N SER A 152 1.47 3.72 4.12
CA SER A 152 0.91 3.80 5.48
C SER A 152 1.52 2.72 6.37
N SER A 153 1.20 2.72 7.67
CA SER A 153 1.62 1.68 8.61
C SER A 153 0.56 0.61 8.84
N ASP A 154 -0.70 0.93 8.54
CA ASP A 154 -1.86 0.10 8.94
C ASP A 154 -1.90 -0.12 10.47
N TRP A 155 -1.45 0.91 11.24
CA TRP A 155 -1.50 0.84 12.70
C TRP A 155 -2.93 0.50 13.20
N PRO A 156 -3.08 -0.43 14.16
CA PRO A 156 -2.08 -1.04 15.02
C PRO A 156 -1.52 -2.40 14.52
N VAL A 157 -1.72 -2.77 13.26
CA VAL A 157 -1.20 -4.03 12.70
C VAL A 157 0.33 -4.04 12.76
N THR A 158 0.96 -2.93 12.37
CA THR A 158 2.40 -2.71 12.56
C THR A 158 2.67 -1.40 13.30
N ASP A 159 3.94 -1.15 13.65
CA ASP A 159 4.38 0.06 14.33
C ASP A 159 4.01 1.31 13.50
N VAL A 160 3.56 2.37 14.18
CA VAL A 160 3.21 3.66 13.55
C VAL A 160 4.44 4.43 13.02
N SER A 161 5.65 4.00 13.34
CA SER A 161 6.90 4.70 12.99
C SER A 161 7.13 4.78 11.48
N ILE A 162 6.98 5.97 10.93
CA ILE A 162 7.29 6.26 9.52
C ILE A 162 8.76 5.99 9.20
N MET A 163 9.68 6.24 10.15
CA MET A 163 11.11 6.01 9.95
C MET A 163 11.43 4.51 9.80
N ARG A 164 10.73 3.64 10.55
CA ARG A 164 10.82 2.18 10.37
C ARG A 164 10.26 1.75 9.01
N GLY A 165 9.10 2.28 8.62
CA GLY A 165 8.53 2.02 7.31
C GLY A 165 9.43 2.50 6.17
N LEU A 166 10.06 3.67 6.30
CA LEU A 166 11.03 4.16 5.32
C LEU A 166 12.26 3.23 5.23
N GLN A 167 12.79 2.77 6.37
CA GLN A 167 13.86 1.78 6.37
C GLN A 167 13.43 0.51 5.64
N ALA A 168 12.28 -0.06 5.99
CA ALA A 168 11.75 -1.30 5.38
C ALA A 168 11.63 -1.18 3.86
N SER A 169 11.10 -0.06 3.35
CA SER A 169 10.95 0.17 1.91
C SER A 169 12.25 0.20 1.12
N LEU A 170 13.39 0.45 1.81
CA LEU A 170 14.72 0.62 1.22
C LEU A 170 15.65 -0.58 1.46
N THR A 171 15.30 -1.49 2.37
CA THR A 171 16.18 -2.58 2.82
C THR A 171 15.57 -3.95 2.65
N ARG A 172 14.35 -4.04 2.13
CA ARG A 172 13.73 -5.32 1.82
C ARG A 172 14.60 -6.13 0.87
N THR A 173 14.79 -7.41 1.18
CA THR A 173 15.57 -8.32 0.34
C THR A 173 14.65 -9.25 -0.45
N PRO A 174 15.02 -9.63 -1.69
CA PRO A 174 14.33 -10.68 -2.42
C PRO A 174 14.26 -11.99 -1.63
N TYR A 175 13.17 -12.72 -1.73
CA TYR A 175 12.98 -14.00 -1.02
C TYR A 175 13.90 -15.11 -1.54
N ASP A 176 14.24 -15.08 -2.81
CA ASP A 176 15.29 -15.90 -3.43
C ASP A 176 15.82 -15.26 -4.73
N ALA A 177 16.70 -15.96 -5.42
CA ALA A 177 17.31 -15.47 -6.66
C ALA A 177 16.34 -15.32 -7.85
N THR A 178 15.11 -15.82 -7.76
CA THR A 178 14.08 -15.67 -8.79
C THR A 178 13.23 -14.40 -8.60
N CYS A 179 13.29 -13.79 -7.41
CA CYS A 179 12.58 -12.58 -7.08
C CYS A 179 13.40 -11.34 -7.48
N GLY A 180 12.74 -10.31 -7.99
CA GLY A 180 13.34 -9.01 -8.28
C GLY A 180 13.60 -8.20 -7.00
N ASP A 181 14.41 -7.15 -7.16
CA ASP A 181 14.51 -6.09 -6.13
C ASP A 181 13.28 -5.18 -6.26
N GLU A 182 12.45 -5.20 -5.24
CA GLU A 182 11.21 -4.44 -5.15
C GLU A 182 11.31 -3.25 -4.19
N CYS A 183 12.54 -2.82 -3.85
CA CYS A 183 12.77 -1.59 -3.09
C CYS A 183 12.48 -0.36 -3.95
N LEU A 184 11.71 0.57 -3.40
CA LEU A 184 11.63 1.92 -3.96
C LEU A 184 12.89 2.71 -3.59
N SER A 185 13.24 3.72 -4.39
CA SER A 185 14.25 4.67 -4.00
C SER A 185 13.82 5.48 -2.78
N ARG A 186 14.79 6.12 -2.11
CA ARG A 186 14.52 7.00 -0.96
C ARG A 186 13.55 8.12 -1.30
N TYR A 187 13.70 8.72 -2.47
CA TYR A 187 12.81 9.79 -2.94
C TYR A 187 11.39 9.26 -3.20
N GLU A 188 11.24 8.14 -3.91
CA GLU A 188 9.94 7.51 -4.17
C GLU A 188 9.24 7.13 -2.86
N SER A 189 9.97 6.58 -1.89
CA SER A 189 9.44 6.21 -0.58
C SER A 189 8.97 7.43 0.24
N LEU A 190 9.76 8.51 0.26
CA LEU A 190 9.36 9.77 0.88
C LEU A 190 8.15 10.38 0.18
N HIS A 191 8.13 10.37 -1.15
CA HIS A 191 6.99 10.84 -1.93
C HIS A 191 5.72 10.04 -1.58
N ALA A 192 5.80 8.71 -1.48
CA ALA A 192 4.66 7.85 -1.14
C ALA A 192 4.09 8.16 0.26
N TYR A 193 4.95 8.49 1.24
CA TYR A 193 4.52 8.89 2.59
C TYR A 193 4.01 10.34 2.69
N THR A 194 4.26 11.18 1.70
CA THR A 194 3.92 12.63 1.75
C THR A 194 3.00 13.03 0.62
N ALA A 195 3.54 13.46 -0.51
CA ALA A 195 2.76 13.94 -1.66
C ALA A 195 1.86 12.85 -2.26
N GLY A 196 2.32 11.61 -2.33
CA GLY A 196 1.54 10.46 -2.81
C GLY A 196 0.33 10.19 -1.93
N GLY A 197 0.52 10.18 -0.60
CA GLY A 197 -0.58 10.03 0.36
C GLY A 197 -1.58 11.19 0.30
N ALA A 198 -1.09 12.44 0.21
CA ALA A 198 -1.93 13.61 0.07
C ALA A 198 -2.74 13.57 -1.23
N TRP A 199 -2.11 13.21 -2.34
CA TRP A 199 -2.79 13.07 -3.62
C TRP A 199 -3.84 11.94 -3.59
N ALA A 200 -3.48 10.79 -3.05
CA ALA A 200 -4.42 9.66 -2.90
C ALA A 200 -5.67 10.02 -2.08
N ALA A 201 -5.52 10.95 -1.15
CA ALA A 201 -6.61 11.45 -0.28
C ALA A 201 -7.32 12.70 -0.83
N HIS A 202 -7.04 13.16 -2.07
CA HIS A 202 -7.52 14.45 -2.62
C HIS A 202 -7.19 15.66 -1.73
N ARG A 203 -6.00 15.65 -1.10
CA ARG A 203 -5.53 16.69 -0.18
C ARG A 203 -4.30 17.46 -0.69
N GLU A 204 -3.83 17.21 -1.90
CA GLU A 204 -2.62 17.82 -2.48
C GLU A 204 -2.68 19.35 -2.59
N ALA A 205 -3.87 19.91 -2.63
CA ALA A 205 -4.06 21.37 -2.56
C ALA A 205 -3.92 21.95 -1.15
N VAL A 206 -3.82 21.08 -0.11
CA VAL A 206 -3.78 21.49 1.30
C VAL A 206 -2.47 21.08 1.95
N THR A 207 -1.95 19.88 1.66
CA THR A 207 -0.78 19.29 2.34
C THR A 207 0.04 18.40 1.38
N GLY A 208 1.08 17.73 1.91
CA GLY A 208 1.93 16.80 1.18
C GLY A 208 3.22 17.40 0.63
N HIS A 209 3.34 18.72 0.62
CA HIS A 209 4.53 19.45 0.18
C HIS A 209 4.89 20.60 1.12
N LEU A 210 6.18 20.89 1.24
CA LEU A 210 6.66 22.11 1.89
C LEU A 210 6.62 23.27 0.87
N LYS A 211 5.47 23.95 0.80
CA LYS A 211 5.23 25.03 -0.16
C LYS A 211 4.42 26.15 0.49
N PRO A 212 4.76 27.44 0.27
CA PRO A 212 3.94 28.55 0.73
C PRO A 212 2.49 28.43 0.25
N GLY A 213 1.55 28.65 1.16
CA GLY A 213 0.11 28.54 0.88
C GLY A 213 -0.49 27.18 1.23
N LEU A 214 0.31 26.15 1.51
CA LEU A 214 -0.16 24.89 2.06
C LEU A 214 -0.15 24.89 3.60
N ALA A 215 -0.80 23.87 4.18
CA ALA A 215 -0.78 23.67 5.62
C ALA A 215 0.67 23.49 6.12
N ALA A 216 0.96 24.06 7.28
CA ALA A 216 2.24 23.86 7.95
C ALA A 216 2.22 22.49 8.67
N ASP A 217 2.27 21.43 7.88
CA ASP A 217 2.41 20.03 8.31
C ASP A 217 3.89 19.66 8.09
N LEU A 218 4.66 19.59 9.17
CA LEU A 218 6.10 19.49 9.15
C LEU A 218 6.59 18.44 10.13
N VAL A 219 7.59 17.68 9.72
CA VAL A 219 8.37 16.80 10.61
C VAL A 219 9.82 17.20 10.56
N LEU A 220 10.40 17.52 11.72
CA LEU A 220 11.83 17.71 11.87
C LEU A 220 12.47 16.41 12.35
N ILE A 221 13.41 15.91 11.58
CA ILE A 221 14.15 14.67 11.85
C ILE A 221 15.51 15.03 12.46
N ASP A 222 15.89 14.37 13.55
CA ASP A 222 17.18 14.58 14.22
C ASP A 222 18.28 13.76 13.52
N GLY A 223 18.59 14.13 12.29
CA GLY A 223 19.55 13.47 11.42
C GLY A 223 19.41 13.90 9.98
N ASN A 224 20.35 13.47 9.15
CA ASN A 224 20.29 13.72 7.72
C ASN A 224 19.74 12.48 7.00
N ILE A 225 18.47 12.55 6.58
CA ILE A 225 17.78 11.45 5.93
C ILE A 225 18.42 11.04 4.59
N GLU A 226 19.15 11.93 3.92
CA GLU A 226 19.81 11.65 2.64
C GLU A 226 21.09 10.83 2.81
N THR A 227 21.86 11.10 3.88
CA THR A 227 23.18 10.50 4.11
C THR A 227 23.17 9.39 5.14
N THR A 228 22.12 9.27 5.96
CA THR A 228 21.97 8.16 6.91
C THR A 228 21.92 6.83 6.16
N PRO A 229 22.75 5.82 6.54
CA PRO A 229 22.67 4.48 5.95
C PRO A 229 21.24 3.92 6.01
N THR A 230 20.77 3.29 4.93
CA THR A 230 19.39 2.81 4.82
C THR A 230 18.98 1.92 6.00
N GLY A 231 19.84 1.01 6.43
CA GLY A 231 19.59 0.11 7.58
C GLY A 231 19.58 0.77 8.96
N GLN A 232 19.80 2.09 9.05
CA GLN A 232 19.78 2.85 10.31
C GLN A 232 18.65 3.90 10.35
N LEU A 233 17.89 4.06 9.26
CA LEU A 233 16.84 5.07 9.17
C LEU A 233 15.75 4.89 10.24
N GLY A 234 15.37 3.66 10.54
CA GLY A 234 14.35 3.37 11.57
C GLY A 234 14.73 3.80 12.99
N GLN A 235 16.01 4.11 13.23
CA GLN A 235 16.51 4.56 14.53
C GLN A 235 16.66 6.09 14.61
N VAL A 236 16.47 6.81 13.50
CA VAL A 236 16.59 8.27 13.47
C VAL A 236 15.42 8.90 14.21
N PRO A 237 15.69 9.71 15.26
CA PRO A 237 14.60 10.29 16.06
C PRO A 237 13.84 11.38 15.31
N ILE A 238 12.56 11.51 15.64
CA ILE A 238 11.77 12.69 15.30
C ILE A 238 12.04 13.76 16.36
N ALA A 239 12.55 14.91 15.94
CA ALA A 239 12.84 16.02 16.84
C ALA A 239 11.61 16.90 17.09
N LEU A 240 10.72 17.04 16.10
CA LEU A 240 9.52 17.87 16.21
C LEU A 240 8.46 17.40 15.20
N THR A 241 7.19 17.45 15.56
CA THR A 241 6.08 17.35 14.62
C THR A 241 5.17 18.55 14.75
N ILE A 242 4.82 19.15 13.62
CA ILE A 242 3.88 20.26 13.50
C ILE A 242 2.74 19.81 12.59
N ALA A 243 1.50 20.00 13.04
CA ALA A 243 0.30 19.73 12.26
C ALA A 243 -0.59 20.98 12.24
N GLY A 244 -0.90 21.48 11.05
CA GLY A 244 -1.70 22.70 10.89
C GLY A 244 -1.08 23.93 11.60
N GLY A 245 0.24 24.02 11.64
CA GLY A 245 0.98 25.09 12.32
C GLY A 245 1.07 24.96 13.85
N ARG A 246 0.59 23.84 14.43
CA ARG A 246 0.68 23.57 15.87
C ARG A 246 1.69 22.49 16.15
N ILE A 247 2.53 22.69 17.16
CA ILE A 247 3.43 21.63 17.65
C ILE A 247 2.57 20.52 18.27
N THR A 248 2.69 19.31 17.76
CA THR A 248 1.97 18.12 18.22
C THR A 248 2.87 17.10 18.89
N TYR A 249 4.18 17.18 18.64
CA TYR A 249 5.19 16.38 19.30
C TYR A 249 6.47 17.22 19.45
N ASP A 250 6.97 17.32 20.68
CA ASP A 250 8.25 17.94 21.03
C ASP A 250 8.83 17.23 22.26
N PRO A 251 9.76 16.29 22.09
CA PRO A 251 10.36 15.55 23.21
C PRO A 251 11.25 16.41 24.11
N LYS A 252 11.65 17.61 23.67
CA LYS A 252 12.53 18.54 24.41
C LYS A 252 11.74 19.67 25.10
N GLY A 253 10.48 19.90 24.73
CA GLY A 253 9.63 20.96 25.25
C GLY A 253 8.67 20.55 26.37
N GLN A 254 8.86 19.38 26.98
CA GLN A 254 8.05 18.89 28.12
C GLN A 254 8.72 19.25 29.47
N ASP A 255 9.06 20.53 29.68
CA ASP A 255 9.39 21.09 30.99
C ASP A 255 8.29 22.04 31.46
#